data_6fe6a14fc152e76090cb856d37e2ff1b
#
_entry.id   6fe6a14fc152e76090cb856d37e2ff1b
#
_cell.length_a   1.000
_cell.length_b   1.000
_cell.length_c   1.000
_cell.angle_alpha   90.00
_cell.angle_beta   90.00
_cell.angle_gamma   90.00
#
_symmetry.space_group_name_H-M   'P 1'
#
loop_
_entity.id
_entity.type
_entity.pdbx_description
1 polymer ?
#
loop_
_entity_poly.entity_id
_entity_poly.type
_entity_poly.pdbx_seq_one_letter_code
_entity_poly.pdbx_strand_id
1 'polypeptide(L)'
;EDSIELLISQLDNNDQDIYNTIVESLLAIARVNPINENKQNQIADEINTIAEKVYTLNECLNMLPDDEHKFLMEDYLNNEIQNTLPTLLKLGVLDVPETPIETYIHTIKSGDPSKLPFLLEFFENVFSKNEREVINPLIEQLPLDERSKIGNLHFKSMPTNFNQKLIESVYSPNKWESAIALDYLLF
;
A
#
# COMPACT_ATOMS: atom_id res chain seq x y z
N GLU A 1 26.52 -1.96 -4.86
CA GLU A 1 25.66 -2.81 -5.74
C GLU A 1 25.08 -3.98 -4.95
N ASP A 2 25.89 -4.71 -4.22
CA ASP A 2 25.47 -5.85 -3.40
C ASP A 2 24.45 -5.47 -2.29
N SER A 3 24.58 -4.27 -1.73
CA SER A 3 23.68 -3.80 -0.67
C SER A 3 22.25 -3.53 -1.17
N ILE A 4 22.08 -2.97 -2.37
CA ILE A 4 20.76 -2.74 -2.97
C ILE A 4 20.09 -4.08 -3.28
N GLU A 5 20.82 -5.01 -3.86
CA GLU A 5 20.31 -6.34 -4.21
C GLU A 5 19.87 -7.11 -2.96
N LEU A 6 20.66 -7.04 -1.90
CA LEU A 6 20.30 -7.63 -0.62
C LEU A 6 19.01 -7.01 -0.05
N LEU A 7 18.88 -5.68 -0.09
CA LEU A 7 17.67 -5.00 0.42
C LEU A 7 16.44 -5.33 -0.42
N ILE A 8 16.54 -5.34 -1.75
CA ILE A 8 15.44 -5.72 -2.63
C ILE A 8 15.01 -7.18 -2.36
N SER A 9 15.96 -8.10 -2.15
CA SER A 9 15.65 -9.49 -1.83
C SER A 9 14.94 -9.69 -0.47
N GLN A 10 14.89 -8.68 0.37
CA GLN A 10 14.21 -8.70 1.66
C GLN A 10 12.88 -7.95 1.66
N LEU A 11 12.42 -7.45 0.50
CA LEU A 11 11.13 -6.78 0.38
C LEU A 11 9.93 -7.74 0.55
N ASP A 12 10.12 -9.06 0.55
CA ASP A 12 9.10 -10.05 0.89
C ASP A 12 8.86 -10.22 2.40
N ASN A 13 9.54 -9.41 3.24
CA ASN A 13 9.44 -9.52 4.69
C ASN A 13 8.03 -9.14 5.18
N ASN A 14 7.42 -10.04 5.97
CA ASN A 14 6.09 -9.84 6.53
C ASN A 14 6.04 -8.89 7.74
N ASP A 15 7.18 -8.50 8.31
CA ASP A 15 7.26 -7.53 9.39
C ASP A 15 7.26 -6.11 8.79
N GLN A 16 6.20 -5.35 9.07
CA GLN A 16 6.01 -4.02 8.50
C GLN A 16 7.10 -3.02 8.91
N ASP A 17 7.65 -3.13 10.12
CA ASP A 17 8.71 -2.23 10.60
C ASP A 17 10.03 -2.52 9.89
N ILE A 18 10.34 -3.80 9.69
CA ILE A 18 11.50 -4.24 8.90
C ILE A 18 11.33 -3.78 7.45
N TYR A 19 10.16 -4.02 6.88
CA TYR A 19 9.83 -3.61 5.52
C TYR A 19 10.02 -2.10 5.32
N ASN A 20 9.45 -1.28 6.18
CA ASN A 20 9.60 0.18 6.14
C ASN A 20 11.08 0.60 6.24
N THR A 21 11.86 -0.05 7.12
CA THR A 21 13.29 0.20 7.28
C THR A 21 14.07 -0.12 6.00
N ILE A 22 13.71 -1.19 5.30
CA ILE A 22 14.30 -1.56 4.01
C ILE A 22 14.02 -0.47 2.97
N VAL A 23 12.77 -0.02 2.84
CA VAL A 23 12.39 1.02 1.88
C VAL A 23 13.09 2.35 2.17
N GLU A 24 13.19 2.77 3.43
CA GLU A 24 13.96 3.95 3.84
C GLU A 24 15.45 3.82 3.49
N SER A 25 16.02 2.63 3.69
CA SER A 25 17.41 2.36 3.36
C SER A 25 17.64 2.39 1.84
N LEU A 26 16.73 1.84 1.05
CA LEU A 26 16.77 1.91 -0.42
C LEU A 26 16.69 3.38 -0.89
N LEU A 27 15.80 4.17 -0.32
CA LEU A 27 15.67 5.60 -0.66
C LEU A 27 16.95 6.38 -0.31
N ALA A 28 17.55 6.11 0.85
CA ALA A 28 18.81 6.73 1.25
C ALA A 28 19.97 6.37 0.31
N ILE A 29 20.05 5.11 -0.13
CA ILE A 29 21.07 4.66 -1.06
C ILE A 29 20.83 5.24 -2.47
N ALA A 30 19.58 5.29 -2.94
CA ALA A 30 19.22 5.81 -4.25
C ALA A 30 19.63 7.28 -4.42
N ARG A 31 19.66 8.08 -3.36
CA ARG A 31 20.17 9.47 -3.34
C ARG A 31 21.66 9.58 -3.69
N VAL A 32 22.42 8.53 -3.43
CA VAL A 32 23.86 8.51 -3.67
C VAL A 32 24.22 7.71 -4.94
N ASN A 33 23.50 6.60 -5.14
CA ASN A 33 23.73 5.66 -6.24
C ASN A 33 22.41 5.36 -6.95
N PRO A 34 22.17 5.85 -8.17
CA PRO A 34 20.95 5.53 -8.91
C PRO A 34 20.74 4.03 -9.08
N ILE A 35 19.49 3.61 -8.97
CA ILE A 35 19.09 2.22 -9.15
C ILE A 35 19.13 1.86 -10.63
N ASN A 36 19.73 0.74 -10.97
CA ASN A 36 19.85 0.28 -12.36
C ASN A 36 18.51 -0.30 -12.89
N GLU A 37 18.36 -0.34 -14.23
CA GLU A 37 17.12 -0.77 -14.91
C GLU A 37 16.64 -2.17 -14.49
N ASN A 38 17.54 -3.13 -14.26
CA ASN A 38 17.13 -4.48 -13.85
C ASN A 38 16.48 -4.49 -12.47
N LYS A 39 16.91 -3.61 -11.58
CA LYS A 39 16.34 -3.47 -10.22
C LYS A 39 15.07 -2.64 -10.23
N GLN A 40 14.91 -1.72 -11.18
CA GLN A 40 13.66 -0.98 -11.39
C GLN A 40 12.48 -1.91 -11.70
N ASN A 41 12.68 -2.97 -12.49
CA ASN A 41 11.62 -3.95 -12.75
C ASN A 41 11.20 -4.69 -11.47
N GLN A 42 12.15 -5.08 -10.62
CA GLN A 42 11.83 -5.71 -9.33
C GLN A 42 11.07 -4.77 -8.40
N ILE A 43 11.42 -3.48 -8.38
CA ILE A 43 10.72 -2.46 -7.63
C ILE A 43 9.31 -2.23 -8.18
N ALA A 44 9.13 -2.22 -9.50
CA ALA A 44 7.82 -2.11 -10.13
C ALA A 44 6.90 -3.30 -9.79
N ASP A 45 7.44 -4.53 -9.75
CA ASP A 45 6.72 -5.70 -9.30
C ASP A 45 6.30 -5.56 -7.83
N GLU A 46 7.17 -5.04 -6.98
CA GLU A 46 6.87 -4.79 -5.56
C GLU A 46 5.83 -3.68 -5.38
N ILE A 47 5.90 -2.60 -6.16
CA ILE A 47 4.86 -1.56 -6.19
C ILE A 47 3.50 -2.17 -6.50
N ASN A 48 3.42 -3.08 -7.48
CA ASN A 48 2.18 -3.77 -7.81
C ASN A 48 1.69 -4.67 -6.66
N THR A 49 2.60 -5.40 -6.00
CA THR A 49 2.28 -6.26 -4.85
C THR A 49 1.69 -5.45 -3.69
N ILE A 50 2.29 -4.30 -3.37
CA ILE A 50 1.79 -3.42 -2.32
C ILE A 50 0.47 -2.75 -2.72
N ALA A 51 0.34 -2.34 -3.97
CA ALA A 51 -0.91 -1.78 -4.47
C ALA A 51 -2.04 -2.81 -4.34
N GLU A 52 -1.81 -4.07 -4.72
CA GLU A 52 -2.75 -5.18 -4.54
C GLU A 52 -3.14 -5.36 -3.06
N LYS A 53 -2.17 -5.29 -2.15
CA LYS A 53 -2.44 -5.33 -0.70
C LYS A 53 -3.38 -4.19 -0.27
N VAL A 54 -3.11 -2.95 -0.72
CA VAL A 54 -3.97 -1.80 -0.38
C VAL A 54 -5.38 -1.96 -0.94
N TYR A 55 -5.52 -2.44 -2.18
CA TYR A 55 -6.83 -2.72 -2.78
C TYR A 55 -7.56 -3.86 -2.07
N THR A 56 -6.85 -4.91 -1.66
CA THR A 56 -7.40 -6.00 -0.85
C THR A 56 -7.97 -5.49 0.47
N LEU A 57 -7.25 -4.61 1.17
CA LEU A 57 -7.73 -3.98 2.41
C LEU A 57 -8.97 -3.09 2.16
N ASN A 58 -8.96 -2.32 1.05
CA ASN A 58 -10.13 -1.53 0.65
C ASN A 58 -11.35 -2.41 0.31
N GLU A 59 -11.14 -3.56 -0.34
CA GLU A 59 -12.21 -4.51 -0.64
C GLU A 59 -12.76 -5.14 0.65
N CYS A 60 -11.90 -5.48 1.61
CA CYS A 60 -12.35 -5.93 2.93
C CYS A 60 -13.20 -4.87 3.63
N LEU A 61 -12.82 -3.60 3.58
CA LEU A 61 -13.63 -2.49 4.11
C LEU A 61 -14.98 -2.36 3.39
N ASN A 62 -14.98 -2.50 2.06
CA ASN A 62 -16.19 -2.40 1.25
C ASN A 62 -17.18 -3.53 1.54
N MET A 63 -16.67 -4.72 1.85
CA MET A 63 -17.47 -5.91 2.20
C MET A 63 -17.81 -6.03 3.69
N LEU A 64 -17.21 -5.18 4.55
CA LEU A 64 -17.40 -5.26 6.00
C LEU A 64 -18.87 -5.02 6.34
N PRO A 65 -19.57 -5.96 7.04
CA PRO A 65 -20.95 -5.78 7.43
C PRO A 65 -21.16 -4.57 8.34
N ASP A 66 -22.31 -3.92 8.21
CA ASP A 66 -22.69 -2.80 9.08
C ASP A 66 -23.34 -3.33 10.36
N ASP A 67 -22.53 -3.82 11.27
CA ASP A 67 -22.92 -4.36 12.57
C ASP A 67 -22.22 -3.66 13.74
N GLU A 68 -22.59 -4.00 14.96
CA GLU A 68 -22.06 -3.36 16.17
C GLU A 68 -20.60 -3.75 16.47
N HIS A 69 -20.09 -4.81 15.86
CA HIS A 69 -18.73 -5.35 16.09
C HIS A 69 -17.72 -4.86 15.05
N LYS A 70 -18.18 -4.19 13.98
CA LYS A 70 -17.32 -3.76 12.86
C LYS A 70 -16.21 -2.79 13.27
N PHE A 71 -16.39 -2.01 14.34
CA PHE A 71 -15.56 -0.86 14.67
C PHE A 71 -14.05 -1.21 14.76
N LEU A 72 -13.72 -2.28 15.48
CA LEU A 72 -12.31 -2.68 15.67
C LEU A 72 -11.69 -3.18 14.35
N MET A 73 -12.44 -3.91 13.54
CA MET A 73 -12.00 -4.40 12.25
C MET A 73 -11.84 -3.24 11.25
N GLU A 74 -12.80 -2.32 11.22
CA GLU A 74 -12.76 -1.12 10.38
C GLU A 74 -11.55 -0.25 10.71
N ASP A 75 -11.29 -0.02 12.00
CA ASP A 75 -10.14 0.76 12.47
C ASP A 75 -8.82 0.07 12.11
N TYR A 76 -8.73 -1.24 12.30
CA TYR A 76 -7.56 -2.02 11.88
C TYR A 76 -7.28 -1.91 10.37
N LEU A 77 -8.28 -2.15 9.53
CA LEU A 77 -8.14 -2.08 8.08
C LEU A 77 -7.72 -0.68 7.60
N ASN A 78 -8.33 0.35 8.17
CA ASN A 78 -7.96 1.74 7.87
C ASN A 78 -6.52 2.06 8.30
N ASN A 79 -6.08 1.60 9.47
CA ASN A 79 -4.71 1.79 9.93
C ASN A 79 -3.71 1.07 9.03
N GLU A 80 -4.00 -0.17 8.58
CA GLU A 80 -3.15 -0.90 7.65
C GLU A 80 -3.01 -0.17 6.31
N ILE A 81 -4.10 0.37 5.76
CA ILE A 81 -4.07 1.18 4.53
C ILE A 81 -3.19 2.42 4.74
N GLN A 82 -3.39 3.15 5.84
CA GLN A 82 -2.62 4.36 6.15
C GLN A 82 -1.12 4.10 6.38
N ASN A 83 -0.75 2.90 6.81
CA ASN A 83 0.64 2.51 7.00
C ASN A 83 1.27 1.97 5.72
N THR A 84 0.49 1.32 4.85
CA THR A 84 0.98 0.69 3.62
C THR A 84 1.13 1.70 2.47
N LEU A 85 0.19 2.65 2.32
CA LEU A 85 0.21 3.63 1.23
C LEU A 85 1.48 4.51 1.21
N PRO A 86 2.00 5.04 2.33
CA PRO A 86 3.27 5.75 2.33
C PRO A 86 4.45 4.96 1.77
N THR A 87 4.50 3.67 2.07
CA THR A 87 5.56 2.78 1.60
C THR A 87 5.51 2.59 0.09
N LEU A 88 4.30 2.42 -0.46
CA LEU A 88 4.06 2.39 -1.90
C LEU A 88 4.61 3.65 -2.59
N LEU A 89 4.31 4.82 -2.04
CA LEU A 89 4.76 6.10 -2.59
C LEU A 89 6.28 6.29 -2.50
N LYS A 90 6.91 5.83 -1.42
CA LYS A 90 8.37 5.86 -1.26
C LYS A 90 9.09 4.97 -2.27
N LEU A 91 8.57 3.79 -2.55
CA LEU A 91 9.10 2.92 -3.60
C LEU A 91 8.99 3.58 -4.97
N GLY A 92 7.86 4.21 -5.26
CA GLY A 92 7.63 4.88 -6.54
C GLY A 92 8.55 6.06 -6.82
N VAL A 93 9.14 6.69 -5.81
CA VAL A 93 10.07 7.82 -6.00
C VAL A 93 11.55 7.42 -5.96
N LEU A 94 11.88 6.12 -5.95
CA LEU A 94 13.27 5.66 -5.91
C LEU A 94 14.11 6.11 -7.12
N ASP A 95 13.48 6.38 -8.26
CA ASP A 95 14.15 6.93 -9.44
C ASP A 95 14.36 8.45 -9.37
N VAL A 96 13.64 9.14 -8.48
CA VAL A 96 13.75 10.58 -8.21
C VAL A 96 13.89 10.85 -6.71
N PRO A 97 14.95 10.30 -6.07
CA PRO A 97 15.06 10.17 -4.63
C PRO A 97 15.19 11.50 -3.88
N GLU A 98 15.49 12.59 -4.58
CA GLU A 98 15.50 13.96 -4.01
C GLU A 98 14.12 14.53 -3.78
N THR A 99 13.08 13.81 -4.18
CA THR A 99 11.69 14.19 -3.95
C THR A 99 11.40 14.35 -2.47
N PRO A 100 10.74 15.44 -2.05
CA PRO A 100 10.32 15.63 -0.65
C PRO A 100 9.08 14.76 -0.32
N ILE A 101 9.21 13.45 -0.47
CA ILE A 101 8.11 12.48 -0.41
C ILE A 101 7.35 12.54 0.91
N GLU A 102 8.03 12.81 2.02
CA GLU A 102 7.39 12.95 3.33
C GLU A 102 6.37 14.10 3.36
N THR A 103 6.68 15.21 2.67
CA THR A 103 5.75 16.34 2.55
C THR A 103 4.50 15.93 1.77
N TYR A 104 4.65 15.13 0.73
CA TYR A 104 3.53 14.64 -0.07
C TYR A 104 2.68 13.62 0.70
N ILE A 105 3.32 12.69 1.41
CA ILE A 105 2.63 11.75 2.30
C ILE A 105 1.84 12.51 3.37
N HIS A 106 2.43 13.52 4.01
CA HIS A 106 1.73 14.35 4.98
C HIS A 106 0.53 15.08 4.36
N THR A 107 0.68 15.57 3.13
CA THR A 107 -0.41 16.24 2.40
C THR A 107 -1.56 15.28 2.11
N ILE A 108 -1.29 14.06 1.67
CA ILE A 108 -2.31 13.01 1.44
C ILE A 108 -3.02 12.67 2.76
N LYS A 109 -2.27 12.46 3.84
CA LYS A 109 -2.83 12.16 5.17
C LYS A 109 -3.68 13.31 5.74
N SER A 110 -3.38 14.56 5.38
CA SER A 110 -4.17 15.73 5.81
C SER A 110 -5.55 15.79 5.13
N GLY A 111 -5.74 15.10 4.02
CA GLY A 111 -6.99 15.11 3.25
C GLY A 111 -7.34 16.48 2.64
N ASP A 112 -6.38 17.39 2.46
CA ASP A 112 -6.61 18.73 1.91
C ASP A 112 -6.88 18.66 0.40
N PRO A 113 -8.14 18.80 -0.05
CA PRO A 113 -8.49 18.64 -1.45
C PRO A 113 -7.88 19.73 -2.36
N SER A 114 -7.47 20.88 -1.78
CA SER A 114 -6.87 21.97 -2.56
C SER A 114 -5.47 21.61 -3.09
N LYS A 115 -4.80 20.67 -2.45
CA LYS A 115 -3.44 20.21 -2.81
C LYS A 115 -3.42 19.00 -3.71
N LEU A 116 -4.55 18.31 -3.86
CA LEU A 116 -4.65 17.08 -4.62
C LEU A 116 -4.23 17.24 -6.10
N PRO A 117 -4.68 18.27 -6.85
CA PRO A 117 -4.25 18.45 -8.24
C PRO A 117 -2.75 18.57 -8.40
N PHE A 118 -2.08 19.28 -7.47
CA PHE A 118 -0.62 19.41 -7.48
C PHE A 118 0.10 18.08 -7.21
N LEU A 119 -0.44 17.28 -6.30
CA LEU A 119 0.09 15.94 -6.04
C LEU A 119 -0.04 15.02 -7.26
N LEU A 120 -1.20 15.02 -7.90
CA LEU A 120 -1.44 14.20 -9.09
C LEU A 120 -0.52 14.62 -10.25
N GLU A 121 -0.36 15.93 -10.51
CA GLU A 121 0.56 16.44 -11.51
C GLU A 121 2.01 16.00 -11.24
N PHE A 122 2.44 16.04 -9.96
CA PHE A 122 3.75 15.53 -9.58
C PHE A 122 3.88 14.03 -9.89
N PHE A 123 2.92 13.22 -9.45
CA PHE A 123 2.97 11.77 -9.66
C PHE A 123 2.82 11.35 -11.14
N GLU A 124 2.23 12.21 -11.99
CA GLU A 124 2.23 12.02 -13.45
C GLU A 124 3.64 11.99 -14.05
N ASN A 125 4.58 12.66 -13.42
CA ASN A 125 5.98 12.68 -13.87
C ASN A 125 6.84 11.57 -13.24
N VAL A 126 6.37 10.95 -12.17
CA VAL A 126 7.12 9.93 -11.41
C VAL A 126 6.69 8.52 -11.81
N PHE A 127 5.38 8.28 -11.85
CA PHE A 127 4.83 6.96 -12.13
C PHE A 127 4.60 6.74 -13.63
N SER A 128 4.87 5.52 -14.09
CA SER A 128 4.45 5.07 -15.43
C SER A 128 2.94 5.14 -15.57
N LYS A 129 2.44 5.09 -16.83
CA LYS A 129 1.00 5.10 -17.08
C LYS A 129 0.25 3.99 -16.34
N ASN A 130 0.80 2.77 -16.33
CA ASN A 130 0.18 1.61 -15.69
C ASN A 130 0.13 1.76 -14.16
N GLU A 131 1.20 2.25 -13.56
CA GLU A 131 1.24 2.52 -12.12
C GLU A 131 0.23 3.61 -11.72
N ARG A 132 0.10 4.67 -12.53
CA ARG A 132 -0.89 5.74 -12.27
C ARG A 132 -2.32 5.25 -12.29
N GLU A 133 -2.69 4.33 -13.18
CA GLU A 133 -4.02 3.75 -13.24
C GLU A 133 -4.40 3.05 -11.91
N VAL A 134 -3.40 2.60 -11.15
CA VAL A 134 -3.58 1.90 -9.88
C VAL A 134 -3.37 2.83 -8.68
N ILE A 135 -2.38 3.73 -8.73
CA ILE A 135 -1.97 4.54 -7.59
C ILE A 135 -2.83 5.81 -7.43
N ASN A 136 -3.15 6.50 -8.53
CA ASN A 136 -3.93 7.75 -8.47
C ASN A 136 -5.27 7.59 -7.75
N PRO A 137 -6.09 6.54 -8.01
CA PRO A 137 -7.35 6.34 -7.29
C PRO A 137 -7.20 6.19 -5.77
N LEU A 138 -6.05 5.70 -5.30
CA LEU A 138 -5.74 5.59 -3.87
C LEU A 138 -5.38 6.96 -3.28
N ILE A 139 -4.64 7.79 -4.04
CA ILE A 139 -4.25 9.14 -3.64
C ILE A 139 -5.47 10.08 -3.65
N GLU A 140 -6.33 9.96 -4.65
CA GLU A 140 -7.59 10.73 -4.78
C GLU A 140 -8.62 10.36 -3.71
N GLN A 141 -8.39 9.28 -2.97
CA GLN A 141 -9.30 8.77 -1.97
C GLN A 141 -10.72 8.58 -2.52
N LEU A 142 -10.82 8.01 -3.73
CA LEU A 142 -12.09 7.68 -4.35
C LEU A 142 -12.98 6.86 -3.40
N PRO A 143 -14.30 6.90 -3.55
CA PRO A 143 -15.22 6.05 -2.79
C PRO A 143 -14.81 4.57 -2.81
N LEU A 144 -15.08 3.84 -1.73
CA LEU A 144 -14.66 2.44 -1.56
C LEU A 144 -15.14 1.55 -2.72
N ASP A 145 -16.39 1.74 -3.16
CA ASP A 145 -16.97 0.97 -4.27
C ASP A 145 -16.28 1.23 -5.63
N GLU A 146 -15.78 2.44 -5.84
CA GLU A 146 -14.99 2.78 -7.03
C GLU A 146 -13.60 2.17 -6.95
N ARG A 147 -12.93 2.26 -5.80
CA ARG A 147 -11.64 1.60 -5.57
C ARG A 147 -11.76 0.08 -5.73
N SER A 148 -12.81 -0.53 -5.19
CA SER A 148 -13.12 -1.95 -5.36
C SER A 148 -13.21 -2.36 -6.83
N LYS A 149 -13.93 -1.60 -7.66
CA LYS A 149 -14.03 -1.85 -9.12
C LYS A 149 -12.66 -1.80 -9.79
N ILE A 150 -11.83 -0.82 -9.43
CA ILE A 150 -10.47 -0.68 -9.97
C ILE A 150 -9.59 -1.87 -9.52
N GLY A 151 -9.63 -2.23 -8.24
CA GLY A 151 -8.90 -3.38 -7.72
C GLY A 151 -9.26 -4.67 -8.46
N ASN A 152 -10.56 -4.94 -8.63
CA ASN A 152 -11.05 -6.12 -9.34
C ASN A 152 -10.71 -6.12 -10.85
N LEU A 153 -10.46 -4.94 -11.45
CA LEU A 153 -10.02 -4.84 -12.84
C LEU A 153 -8.53 -5.20 -13.00
N HIS A 154 -7.70 -4.74 -12.06
CA HIS A 154 -6.25 -4.86 -12.17
C HIS A 154 -5.67 -6.10 -11.48
N PHE A 155 -6.30 -6.59 -10.41
CA PHE A 155 -5.79 -7.68 -9.58
C PHE A 155 -6.74 -8.88 -9.59
N LYS A 156 -6.20 -10.08 -9.88
CA LYS A 156 -6.98 -11.32 -9.99
C LYS A 156 -7.28 -11.97 -8.64
N SER A 157 -6.49 -11.66 -7.63
CA SER A 157 -6.57 -12.26 -6.29
C SER A 157 -7.43 -11.46 -5.30
N MET A 158 -8.22 -10.52 -5.81
CA MET A 158 -9.12 -9.74 -4.95
C MET A 158 -10.10 -10.65 -4.20
N PRO A 159 -10.31 -10.41 -2.90
CA PRO A 159 -11.24 -11.20 -2.11
C PRO A 159 -12.67 -11.05 -2.63
N THR A 160 -13.39 -12.17 -2.77
CA THR A 160 -14.78 -12.21 -3.23
C THR A 160 -15.76 -12.48 -2.09
N ASN A 161 -15.24 -12.83 -0.91
CA ASN A 161 -16.03 -13.18 0.25
C ASN A 161 -15.32 -12.73 1.53
N PHE A 162 -15.94 -11.84 2.29
CA PHE A 162 -15.38 -11.31 3.53
C PHE A 162 -15.12 -12.40 4.58
N ASN A 163 -16.05 -13.33 4.77
CA ASN A 163 -15.88 -14.39 5.77
C ASN A 163 -14.71 -15.33 5.45
N GLN A 164 -14.47 -15.63 4.17
CA GLN A 164 -13.30 -16.41 3.78
C GLN A 164 -12.02 -15.64 4.11
N LYS A 165 -11.96 -14.37 3.76
CA LYS A 165 -10.80 -13.53 4.07
C LYS A 165 -10.57 -13.39 5.57
N LEU A 166 -11.65 -13.24 6.34
CA LEU A 166 -11.59 -13.20 7.80
C LEU A 166 -11.00 -14.49 8.39
N ILE A 167 -11.41 -15.66 7.88
CA ILE A 167 -10.84 -16.95 8.31
C ILE A 167 -9.34 -17.03 7.96
N GLU A 168 -8.93 -16.56 6.78
CA GLU A 168 -7.51 -16.47 6.41
C GLU A 168 -6.73 -15.58 7.38
N SER A 169 -7.30 -14.43 7.75
CA SER A 169 -6.69 -13.50 8.71
C SER A 169 -6.51 -14.09 10.11
N VAL A 170 -7.35 -15.03 10.55
CA VAL A 170 -7.15 -15.77 11.82
C VAL A 170 -5.82 -16.52 11.83
N TYR A 171 -5.37 -17.00 10.68
CA TYR A 171 -4.10 -17.72 10.52
C TYR A 171 -2.94 -16.82 10.09
N SER A 172 -3.14 -15.52 10.09
CA SER A 172 -2.08 -14.56 9.75
C SER A 172 -0.89 -14.66 10.72
N PRO A 173 0.35 -14.56 10.24
CA PRO A 173 1.52 -14.42 11.09
C PRO A 173 1.51 -13.11 11.90
N ASN A 174 0.76 -12.10 11.46
CA ASN A 174 0.52 -10.88 12.21
C ASN A 174 -0.47 -11.16 13.35
N LYS A 175 0.05 -11.14 14.59
CA LYS A 175 -0.73 -11.45 15.80
C LYS A 175 -1.91 -10.51 16.05
N TRP A 176 -1.79 -9.24 15.64
CA TRP A 176 -2.87 -8.26 15.76
C TRP A 176 -3.98 -8.55 14.75
N GLU A 177 -3.63 -8.83 13.51
CA GLU A 177 -4.60 -9.25 12.49
C GLU A 177 -5.36 -10.49 12.95
N SER A 178 -4.62 -11.52 13.39
CA SER A 178 -5.21 -12.76 13.89
C SER A 178 -6.12 -12.53 15.11
N ALA A 179 -5.73 -11.70 16.06
CA ALA A 179 -6.52 -11.41 17.26
C ALA A 179 -7.81 -10.65 16.91
N ILE A 180 -7.73 -9.64 16.03
CA ILE A 180 -8.90 -8.85 15.61
C ILE A 180 -9.87 -9.70 14.79
N ALA A 181 -9.35 -10.56 13.90
CA ALA A 181 -10.16 -11.48 13.12
C ALA A 181 -10.89 -12.51 14.01
N LEU A 182 -10.22 -13.01 15.05
CA LEU A 182 -10.83 -13.90 16.05
C LEU A 182 -11.90 -13.17 16.86
N ASP A 183 -11.64 -11.95 17.31
CA ASP A 183 -12.61 -11.12 18.04
C ASP A 183 -13.88 -10.93 17.20
N TYR A 184 -13.74 -10.55 15.94
CA TYR A 184 -14.86 -10.35 15.02
C TYR A 184 -15.68 -11.63 14.77
N LEU A 185 -15.04 -12.81 14.75
CA LEU A 185 -15.72 -14.10 14.53
C LEU A 185 -16.47 -14.63 15.77
N LEU A 186 -16.13 -14.15 16.97
CA LEU A 186 -16.72 -14.63 18.23
C LEU A 186 -18.03 -13.90 18.58
N PHE A 187 -18.33 -12.84 17.89
CA PHE A 187 -19.54 -12.03 18.08
C PHE A 187 -20.42 -12.02 16.84
#